data_65ab3096edf8d01e8485a0af3a871d45
#
_entry.id   65ab3096edf8d01e8485a0af3a871d45
#
_cell.length_a   1.000
_cell.length_b   1.000
_cell.length_c   1.000
_cell.angle_alpha   90.00
_cell.angle_beta   90.00
_cell.angle_gamma   90.00
#
_symmetry.space_group_name_H-M   'P 1'
#
loop_
_entity.id
_entity.type
_entity.pdbx_description
1 polymer ?
#
loop_
_entity_poly.entity_id
_entity_poly.type
_entity_poly.pdbx_seq_one_letter_code
_entity_poly.pdbx_strand_id
1 'polypeptide(L)'
;VFVVKLGGEILEKPDVRSRVAAQLALLSSLGVRIVVVHGGGPQVSALSQRLGIEPQIVAGRRITCDRTLEVVQMAIAGQLNTTLVATLRAEGIPVVGMTGVDGGLITARKRPPVVMRDDQGQERTIDFGHVGDIVRVDPRVVTTLLDGGMVPVIGSLAGDDSGAVYNINADTLAEALATALRAQKLIFLTGAPGVLRDVRDP
;
A
#
# COMPACT_ATOMS: atom_id res chain seq x y z
N VAL A 1 4.15 -12.98 13.55
CA VAL A 1 3.78 -11.73 12.89
C VAL A 1 2.64 -11.98 11.93
N PHE A 2 1.65 -11.07 11.91
CA PHE A 2 0.60 -11.01 10.90
C PHE A 2 0.81 -9.75 10.06
N VAL A 3 0.79 -9.90 8.74
CA VAL A 3 0.76 -8.76 7.81
C VAL A 3 -0.68 -8.59 7.34
N VAL A 4 -1.25 -7.40 7.55
CA VAL A 4 -2.63 -7.07 7.20
C VAL A 4 -2.62 -5.95 6.16
N LYS A 5 -3.06 -6.25 4.94
CA LYS A 5 -3.19 -5.27 3.88
C LYS A 5 -4.61 -4.72 3.84
N LEU A 6 -4.73 -3.40 3.86
CA LEU A 6 -5.99 -2.68 3.77
C LEU A 6 -6.17 -2.09 2.36
N GLY A 7 -7.25 -2.47 1.68
CA GLY A 7 -7.65 -1.87 0.41
C GLY A 7 -8.11 -0.43 0.56
N GLY A 8 -7.93 0.38 -0.49
CA GLY A 8 -8.36 1.78 -0.48
C GLY A 8 -9.86 1.95 -0.20
N GLU A 9 -10.68 1.03 -0.68
CA GLU A 9 -12.13 1.02 -0.46
C GLU A 9 -12.52 0.82 1.00
N ILE A 10 -11.74 0.02 1.75
CA ILE A 10 -11.91 -0.16 3.20
C ILE A 10 -11.59 1.13 3.94
N LEU A 11 -10.56 1.85 3.48
CA LEU A 11 -10.11 3.10 4.10
C LEU A 11 -11.01 4.29 3.80
N GLU A 12 -11.80 4.22 2.74
CA GLU A 12 -12.69 5.29 2.30
C GLU A 12 -13.88 5.49 3.27
N LYS A 13 -14.37 4.39 3.86
CA LYS A 13 -15.54 4.41 4.74
C LYS A 13 -15.12 4.53 6.21
N PRO A 14 -15.43 5.65 6.90
CA PRO A 14 -14.98 5.89 8.26
C PRO A 14 -15.45 4.80 9.26
N ASP A 15 -16.70 4.35 9.14
CA ASP A 15 -17.28 3.31 9.97
C ASP A 15 -16.60 1.94 9.80
N VAL A 16 -16.26 1.57 8.56
CA VAL A 16 -15.52 0.34 8.25
C VAL A 16 -14.09 0.45 8.80
N ARG A 17 -13.43 1.59 8.58
CA ARG A 17 -12.07 1.84 9.08
C ARG A 17 -12.02 1.74 10.60
N SER A 18 -12.98 2.32 11.33
CA SER A 18 -13.05 2.23 12.79
C SER A 18 -13.29 0.79 13.27
N ARG A 19 -14.19 0.03 12.61
CA ARG A 19 -14.39 -1.38 12.94
C ARG A 19 -13.13 -2.22 12.72
N VAL A 20 -12.42 -2.00 11.63
CA VAL A 20 -11.13 -2.68 11.36
C VAL A 20 -10.11 -2.31 12.43
N ALA A 21 -10.02 -1.03 12.81
CA ALA A 21 -9.12 -0.59 13.87
C ALA A 21 -9.40 -1.28 15.21
N ALA A 22 -10.66 -1.39 15.61
CA ALA A 22 -11.06 -2.10 16.83
C ALA A 22 -10.67 -3.59 16.80
N GLN A 23 -10.81 -4.27 15.63
CA GLN A 23 -10.37 -5.67 15.50
C GLN A 23 -8.84 -5.81 15.55
N LEU A 24 -8.10 -4.88 14.98
CA LEU A 24 -6.64 -4.87 15.08
C LEU A 24 -6.19 -4.59 16.52
N ALA A 25 -6.91 -3.73 17.26
CA ALA A 25 -6.65 -3.48 18.67
C ALA A 25 -6.85 -4.75 19.51
N LEU A 26 -7.92 -5.49 19.27
CA LEU A 26 -8.16 -6.77 19.94
C LEU A 26 -7.03 -7.77 19.66
N LEU A 27 -6.61 -7.93 18.40
CA LEU A 27 -5.50 -8.82 18.07
C LEU A 27 -4.19 -8.38 18.74
N SER A 28 -3.92 -7.07 18.74
CA SER A 28 -2.73 -6.51 19.40
C SER A 28 -2.75 -6.78 20.91
N SER A 29 -3.89 -6.61 21.57
CA SER A 29 -4.06 -6.87 23.01
C SER A 29 -3.86 -8.36 23.39
N LEU A 30 -4.10 -9.26 22.44
CA LEU A 30 -3.82 -10.70 22.56
C LEU A 30 -2.35 -11.07 22.28
N GLY A 31 -1.47 -10.08 22.11
CA GLY A 31 -0.04 -10.29 21.87
C GLY A 31 0.31 -10.61 20.41
N VAL A 32 -0.63 -10.47 19.46
CA VAL A 32 -0.32 -10.65 18.03
C VAL A 32 0.50 -9.47 17.54
N ARG A 33 1.69 -9.75 17.00
CA ARG A 33 2.54 -8.75 16.36
C ARG A 33 1.98 -8.46 14.96
N ILE A 34 1.55 -7.21 14.71
CA ILE A 34 0.85 -6.82 13.48
C ILE A 34 1.70 -5.82 12.69
N VAL A 35 1.71 -5.98 11.38
CA VAL A 35 2.18 -4.99 10.41
C VAL A 35 1.00 -4.65 9.50
N VAL A 36 0.66 -3.38 9.40
CA VAL A 36 -0.41 -2.90 8.53
C VAL A 36 0.20 -2.34 7.25
N VAL A 37 -0.31 -2.77 6.09
CA VAL A 37 0.06 -2.23 4.78
C VAL A 37 -1.16 -1.61 4.15
N HIS A 38 -1.03 -0.46 3.53
CA HIS A 38 -2.13 0.16 2.81
C HIS A 38 -1.71 0.73 1.44
N GLY A 39 -2.64 0.69 0.51
CA GLY A 39 -2.61 1.46 -0.71
C GLY A 39 -3.44 2.74 -0.59
N GLY A 40 -4.06 3.17 -1.68
CA GLY A 40 -4.89 4.38 -1.69
C GLY A 40 -5.32 4.78 -3.08
N GLY A 41 -5.55 3.81 -3.98
CA GLY A 41 -5.92 4.08 -5.37
C GLY A 41 -7.09 5.07 -5.53
N PRO A 42 -8.24 4.83 -4.87
CA PRO A 42 -9.39 5.74 -4.91
C PRO A 42 -9.06 7.14 -4.40
N GLN A 43 -8.34 7.25 -3.29
CA GLN A 43 -7.99 8.53 -2.66
C GLN A 43 -6.99 9.32 -3.51
N VAL A 44 -6.01 8.64 -4.13
CA VAL A 44 -5.11 9.26 -5.10
C VAL A 44 -5.89 9.78 -6.30
N SER A 45 -6.86 9.03 -6.82
CA SER A 45 -7.72 9.48 -7.93
C SER A 45 -8.54 10.71 -7.54
N ALA A 46 -9.19 10.69 -6.38
CA ALA A 46 -9.98 11.81 -5.89
C ALA A 46 -9.13 13.07 -5.67
N LEU A 47 -7.92 12.92 -5.11
CA LEU A 47 -7.01 14.05 -4.92
C LEU A 47 -6.48 14.58 -6.26
N SER A 48 -6.14 13.69 -7.21
CA SER A 48 -5.72 14.07 -8.57
C SER A 48 -6.78 14.93 -9.24
N GLN A 49 -8.04 14.51 -9.24
CA GLN A 49 -9.16 15.24 -9.85
C GLN A 49 -9.34 16.63 -9.19
N ARG A 50 -9.26 16.72 -7.86
CA ARG A 50 -9.33 18.00 -7.14
C ARG A 50 -8.21 18.96 -7.52
N LEU A 51 -7.05 18.44 -7.93
CA LEU A 51 -5.89 19.21 -8.39
C LEU A 51 -5.87 19.41 -9.91
N GLY A 52 -6.94 19.03 -10.64
CA GLY A 52 -7.04 19.16 -12.08
C GLY A 52 -6.11 18.23 -12.85
N ILE A 53 -5.77 17.05 -12.26
CA ILE A 53 -4.95 16.03 -12.89
C ILE A 53 -5.84 14.82 -13.20
N GLU A 54 -6.04 14.52 -14.49
CA GLU A 54 -6.80 13.34 -14.91
C GLU A 54 -6.02 12.06 -14.61
N PRO A 55 -6.57 11.13 -13.80
CA PRO A 55 -5.93 9.86 -13.50
C PRO A 55 -5.86 8.98 -14.76
N GLN A 56 -4.66 8.58 -15.16
CA GLN A 56 -4.46 7.62 -16.23
C GLN A 56 -4.26 6.22 -15.65
N ILE A 57 -5.19 5.31 -15.93
CA ILE A 57 -5.16 3.93 -15.44
C ILE A 57 -5.23 2.99 -16.64
N VAL A 58 -4.27 2.08 -16.75
CA VAL A 58 -4.21 1.06 -17.79
C VAL A 58 -4.09 -0.30 -17.15
N ALA A 59 -5.00 -1.22 -17.50
CA ALA A 59 -5.06 -2.56 -16.91
C ALA A 59 -4.99 -2.56 -15.36
N GLY A 60 -5.76 -1.67 -14.73
CA GLY A 60 -5.82 -1.52 -13.27
C GLY A 60 -4.59 -0.87 -12.62
N ARG A 61 -3.62 -0.42 -13.40
CA ARG A 61 -2.39 0.23 -12.92
C ARG A 61 -2.34 1.70 -13.32
N ARG A 62 -1.96 2.55 -12.38
CA ARG A 62 -1.85 4.00 -12.59
C ARG A 62 -0.54 4.33 -13.32
N ILE A 63 -0.63 5.10 -14.41
CA ILE A 63 0.54 5.77 -14.98
C ILE A 63 0.91 6.90 -14.01
N THR A 64 2.14 6.90 -13.54
CA THR A 64 2.62 7.80 -12.49
C THR A 64 3.71 8.71 -13.06
N CYS A 65 3.32 9.81 -13.70
CA CYS A 65 4.24 10.89 -14.11
C CYS A 65 4.67 11.71 -12.87
N ASP A 66 5.59 12.68 -13.02
CA ASP A 66 6.10 13.52 -11.93
C ASP A 66 4.98 14.14 -11.10
N ARG A 67 4.03 14.83 -11.74
CA ARG A 67 2.87 15.44 -11.06
C ARG A 67 1.98 14.41 -10.36
N THR A 68 1.80 13.24 -10.97
CA THR A 68 1.03 12.16 -10.35
C THR A 68 1.77 11.57 -9.15
N LEU A 69 3.10 11.47 -9.20
CA LEU A 69 3.91 11.00 -8.06
C LEU A 69 3.76 11.92 -6.85
N GLU A 70 3.78 13.25 -7.05
CA GLU A 70 3.54 14.22 -5.98
C GLU A 70 2.17 13.97 -5.31
N VAL A 71 1.12 13.75 -6.11
CA VAL A 71 -0.22 13.45 -5.57
C VAL A 71 -0.23 12.12 -4.82
N VAL A 72 0.47 11.10 -5.33
CA VAL A 72 0.60 9.79 -4.67
C VAL A 72 1.28 9.95 -3.31
N GLN A 73 2.36 10.72 -3.24
CA GLN A 73 3.06 11.01 -1.98
C GLN A 73 2.14 11.76 -0.99
N MET A 74 1.47 12.83 -1.42
CA MET A 74 0.52 13.58 -0.58
C MET A 74 -0.61 12.70 -0.05
N ALA A 75 -1.21 11.89 -0.92
CA ALA A 75 -2.34 11.04 -0.56
C ALA A 75 -1.92 9.87 0.34
N ILE A 76 -0.90 9.11 -0.06
CA ILE A 76 -0.52 7.86 0.62
C ILE A 76 0.28 8.15 1.88
N ALA A 77 1.41 8.85 1.78
CA ALA A 77 2.28 9.10 2.94
C ALA A 77 1.68 10.14 3.89
N GLY A 78 1.03 11.17 3.33
CA GLY A 78 0.42 12.25 4.10
C GLY A 78 -0.96 11.86 4.63
N GLN A 79 -1.98 12.03 3.80
CA GLN A 79 -3.38 12.01 4.25
C GLN A 79 -3.82 10.64 4.78
N LEU A 80 -3.62 9.57 3.99
CA LEU A 80 -4.11 8.23 4.35
C LEU A 80 -3.36 7.63 5.52
N ASN A 81 -2.03 7.66 5.47
CA ASN A 81 -1.20 7.09 6.52
C ASN A 81 -1.49 7.79 7.84
N THR A 82 -1.47 9.12 7.87
CA THR A 82 -1.77 9.91 9.07
C THR A 82 -3.17 9.64 9.61
N THR A 83 -4.18 9.57 8.74
CA THR A 83 -5.56 9.29 9.15
C THR A 83 -5.69 7.89 9.75
N LEU A 84 -5.06 6.88 9.14
CA LEU A 84 -5.10 5.51 9.62
C LEU A 84 -4.36 5.36 10.96
N VAL A 85 -3.19 5.97 11.09
CA VAL A 85 -2.43 6.03 12.35
C VAL A 85 -3.28 6.67 13.46
N ALA A 86 -3.92 7.80 13.18
CA ALA A 86 -4.79 8.46 14.16
C ALA A 86 -5.97 7.57 14.58
N THR A 87 -6.60 6.86 13.61
CA THR A 87 -7.71 5.93 13.90
C THR A 87 -7.26 4.76 14.77
N LEU A 88 -6.14 4.12 14.45
CA LEU A 88 -5.59 3.01 15.22
C LEU A 88 -5.14 3.45 16.63
N ARG A 89 -4.58 4.65 16.73
CA ARG A 89 -4.17 5.24 18.00
C ARG A 89 -5.36 5.53 18.93
N ALA A 90 -6.50 5.91 18.37
CA ALA A 90 -7.74 6.12 19.12
C ALA A 90 -8.25 4.81 19.79
N GLU A 91 -7.91 3.65 19.21
CA GLU A 91 -8.19 2.32 19.78
C GLU A 91 -7.10 1.85 20.76
N GLY A 92 -6.16 2.70 21.14
CA GLY A 92 -5.10 2.40 22.11
C GLY A 92 -3.90 1.62 21.55
N ILE A 93 -3.78 1.46 20.23
CA ILE A 93 -2.65 0.76 19.62
C ILE A 93 -1.44 1.70 19.52
N PRO A 94 -0.25 1.32 19.99
CA PRO A 94 0.97 2.07 19.77
C PRO A 94 1.43 1.90 18.30
N VAL A 95 1.11 2.85 17.43
CA VAL A 95 1.35 2.78 15.99
C VAL A 95 2.40 3.77 15.53
N VAL A 96 3.14 3.39 14.48
CA VAL A 96 4.06 4.26 13.75
C VAL A 96 3.74 4.22 12.27
N GLY A 97 3.41 5.40 11.71
CA GLY A 97 3.20 5.56 10.27
C GLY A 97 4.51 5.72 9.55
N MET A 98 4.64 5.03 8.40
CA MET A 98 5.82 5.08 7.54
C MET A 98 5.47 4.65 6.12
N THR A 99 6.45 4.69 5.24
CA THR A 99 6.39 4.16 3.87
C THR A 99 7.53 3.16 3.66
N GLY A 100 7.58 2.53 2.51
CA GLY A 100 8.72 1.68 2.16
C GLY A 100 10.05 2.44 1.95
N VAL A 101 10.01 3.78 1.85
CA VAL A 101 11.23 4.62 1.77
C VAL A 101 11.94 4.70 3.11
N ASP A 102 11.16 4.74 4.20
CA ASP A 102 11.67 5.00 5.54
C ASP A 102 12.59 3.86 6.02
N GLY A 103 13.74 4.23 6.50
CA GLY A 103 14.76 3.29 6.96
C GLY A 103 15.32 2.35 5.87
N GLY A 104 15.11 2.66 4.60
CA GLY A 104 15.50 1.81 3.48
C GLY A 104 14.74 0.47 3.46
N LEU A 105 13.51 0.45 4.00
CA LEU A 105 12.69 -0.75 4.12
C LEU A 105 12.48 -1.45 2.78
N ILE A 106 12.15 -0.69 1.73
CA ILE A 106 11.92 -1.21 0.38
C ILE A 106 12.81 -0.49 -0.61
N THR A 107 13.74 -1.22 -1.21
CA THR A 107 14.47 -0.76 -2.38
C THR A 107 13.74 -1.22 -3.64
N ALA A 108 13.41 -0.28 -4.52
CA ALA A 108 12.76 -0.54 -5.79
C ALA A 108 13.61 -0.05 -6.96
N ARG A 109 13.27 -0.49 -8.15
CA ARG A 109 13.77 0.06 -9.42
C ARG A 109 12.60 0.49 -10.29
N LYS A 110 12.81 1.48 -11.15
CA LYS A 110 11.80 1.85 -12.15
C LYS A 110 11.37 0.62 -12.95
N ARG A 111 10.06 0.41 -13.06
CA ARG A 111 9.53 -0.63 -13.93
C ARG A 111 9.87 -0.33 -15.39
N PRO A 112 10.42 -1.28 -16.15
CA PRO A 112 10.63 -1.11 -17.59
C PRO A 112 9.27 -0.99 -18.30
N PRO A 113 9.24 -0.35 -19.48
CA PRO A 113 8.05 -0.33 -20.32
C PRO A 113 7.55 -1.76 -20.62
N VAL A 114 6.24 -1.95 -20.61
CA VAL A 114 5.59 -3.25 -20.77
C VAL A 114 4.76 -3.24 -22.06
N VAL A 115 4.90 -4.27 -22.88
CA VAL A 115 4.01 -4.48 -24.04
C VAL A 115 2.71 -5.07 -23.53
N MET A 116 1.60 -4.38 -23.83
CA MET A 116 0.26 -4.79 -23.44
C MET A 116 -0.65 -4.74 -24.68
N ARG A 117 -1.68 -5.62 -24.70
CA ARG A 117 -2.73 -5.53 -25.72
C ARG A 117 -3.86 -4.66 -25.22
N ASP A 118 -4.28 -3.71 -26.05
CA ASP A 118 -5.47 -2.91 -25.79
C ASP A 118 -6.76 -3.71 -26.08
N ASP A 119 -7.91 -3.09 -25.80
CA ASP A 119 -9.22 -3.71 -26.01
C ASP A 119 -9.51 -4.06 -27.48
N GLN A 120 -8.72 -3.52 -28.42
CA GLN A 120 -8.79 -3.79 -29.86
C GLN A 120 -7.77 -4.87 -30.29
N GLY A 121 -7.02 -5.44 -29.34
CA GLY A 121 -6.00 -6.47 -29.58
C GLY A 121 -4.68 -5.92 -30.14
N GLN A 122 -4.50 -4.59 -30.24
CA GLN A 122 -3.26 -3.98 -30.70
C GLN A 122 -2.21 -3.95 -29.57
N GLU A 123 -0.98 -4.31 -29.90
CA GLU A 123 0.13 -4.22 -28.97
C GLU A 123 0.61 -2.77 -28.82
N ARG A 124 0.65 -2.31 -27.57
CA ARG A 124 1.19 -0.99 -27.21
C ARG A 124 2.23 -1.13 -26.12
N THR A 125 3.33 -0.43 -26.26
CA THR A 125 4.34 -0.31 -25.22
C THR A 125 3.94 0.82 -24.27
N ILE A 126 3.78 0.51 -22.98
CA ILE A 126 3.34 1.46 -21.96
C ILE A 126 4.48 1.66 -20.95
N ASP A 127 4.96 2.90 -20.83
CA ASP A 127 5.80 3.32 -19.70
C ASP A 127 4.87 3.80 -18.57
N PHE A 128 4.94 3.13 -17.43
CA PHE A 128 4.15 3.49 -16.25
C PHE A 128 4.76 4.65 -15.43
N GLY A 129 5.87 5.24 -15.89
CA GLY A 129 6.54 6.36 -15.22
C GLY A 129 7.17 5.92 -13.90
N HIS A 130 6.88 6.63 -12.80
CA HIS A 130 7.43 6.36 -11.47
C HIS A 130 6.73 5.17 -10.76
N VAL A 131 6.47 4.10 -11.48
CA VAL A 131 6.07 2.82 -10.90
C VAL A 131 7.30 1.97 -10.70
N GLY A 132 7.43 1.39 -9.51
CA GLY A 132 8.59 0.59 -9.14
C GLY A 132 8.28 -0.90 -9.02
N ASP A 133 9.32 -1.71 -9.29
CA ASP A 133 9.38 -3.12 -8.95
C ASP A 133 10.31 -3.31 -7.75
N ILE A 134 9.86 -4.06 -6.75
CA ILE A 134 10.63 -4.32 -5.52
C ILE A 134 11.86 -5.15 -5.87
N VAL A 135 13.03 -4.68 -5.44
CA VAL A 135 14.31 -5.36 -5.62
C VAL A 135 14.78 -6.00 -4.32
N ARG A 136 14.58 -5.29 -3.20
CA ARG A 136 15.04 -5.72 -1.88
C ARG A 136 14.10 -5.22 -0.79
N VAL A 137 13.92 -6.05 0.23
CA VAL A 137 13.27 -5.67 1.49
C VAL A 137 14.29 -5.79 2.62
N ASP A 138 14.44 -4.72 3.39
CA ASP A 138 15.23 -4.73 4.62
C ASP A 138 14.29 -4.59 5.83
N PRO A 139 13.92 -5.67 6.49
CA PRO A 139 12.89 -5.63 7.52
C PRO A 139 13.38 -5.05 8.87
N ARG A 140 14.62 -4.61 9.01
CA ARG A 140 15.23 -4.18 10.28
C ARG A 140 14.41 -3.10 10.99
N VAL A 141 13.97 -2.06 10.28
CA VAL A 141 13.16 -1.00 10.89
C VAL A 141 11.82 -1.52 11.40
N VAL A 142 11.17 -2.40 10.64
CA VAL A 142 9.90 -3.03 11.04
C VAL A 142 10.09 -3.94 12.25
N THR A 143 11.13 -4.78 12.26
CA THR A 143 11.42 -5.66 13.40
C THR A 143 11.73 -4.86 14.67
N THR A 144 12.50 -3.76 14.55
CA THR A 144 12.78 -2.86 15.68
C THR A 144 11.51 -2.27 16.27
N LEU A 145 10.57 -1.81 15.43
CA LEU A 145 9.28 -1.30 15.90
C LEU A 145 8.45 -2.38 16.58
N LEU A 146 8.37 -3.56 15.98
CA LEU A 146 7.65 -4.71 16.54
C LEU A 146 8.26 -5.17 17.87
N ASP A 147 9.58 -5.17 18.00
CA ASP A 147 10.28 -5.52 19.26
C ASP A 147 10.05 -4.46 20.34
N GLY A 148 9.86 -3.20 19.93
CA GLY A 148 9.42 -2.10 20.80
C GLY A 148 7.93 -2.10 21.13
N GLY A 149 7.16 -3.13 20.72
CA GLY A 149 5.72 -3.22 20.96
C GLY A 149 4.87 -2.29 20.10
N MET A 150 5.45 -1.71 19.04
CA MET A 150 4.73 -0.79 18.13
C MET A 150 4.23 -1.52 16.89
N VAL A 151 3.13 -1.05 16.33
CA VAL A 151 2.53 -1.55 15.09
C VAL A 151 2.92 -0.63 13.93
N PRO A 152 3.76 -1.07 12.97
CA PRO A 152 4.07 -0.30 11.78
C PRO A 152 2.87 -0.21 10.83
N VAL A 153 2.60 0.99 10.29
CA VAL A 153 1.57 1.26 9.28
C VAL A 153 2.27 1.78 8.02
N ILE A 154 2.33 0.96 6.97
CA ILE A 154 3.23 1.14 5.85
C ILE A 154 2.44 1.51 4.58
N GLY A 155 2.66 2.73 4.08
CA GLY A 155 2.13 3.19 2.80
C GLY A 155 2.94 2.68 1.60
N SER A 156 2.27 2.45 0.47
CA SER A 156 2.81 1.79 -0.72
C SER A 156 3.72 2.68 -1.59
N LEU A 157 4.76 3.22 -0.98
CA LEU A 157 5.87 3.91 -1.65
C LEU A 157 7.18 3.17 -1.39
N ALA A 158 8.13 3.30 -2.29
CA ALA A 158 9.49 2.78 -2.13
C ALA A 158 10.51 3.75 -2.70
N GLY A 159 11.77 3.57 -2.36
CA GLY A 159 12.88 4.37 -2.90
C GLY A 159 13.95 3.53 -3.56
N ASP A 160 14.94 4.20 -4.12
CA ASP A 160 16.20 3.60 -4.52
C ASP A 160 17.40 4.33 -3.93
N ASP A 161 18.58 3.82 -4.17
CA ASP A 161 19.82 4.38 -3.65
C ASP A 161 20.22 5.73 -4.32
N SER A 162 19.52 6.13 -5.40
CA SER A 162 19.70 7.44 -6.05
C SER A 162 18.82 8.55 -5.46
N GLY A 163 17.88 8.18 -4.57
CA GLY A 163 16.89 9.09 -3.99
C GLY A 163 15.61 9.19 -4.80
N ALA A 164 15.44 8.40 -5.85
CA ALA A 164 14.16 8.35 -6.56
C ALA A 164 13.10 7.63 -5.75
N VAL A 165 11.83 8.11 -5.86
CA VAL A 165 10.66 7.53 -5.20
C VAL A 165 9.76 6.89 -6.23
N TYR A 166 9.19 5.74 -5.86
CA TYR A 166 8.31 4.95 -6.73
C TYR A 166 6.98 4.63 -6.05
N ASN A 167 5.93 4.68 -6.84
CA ASN A 167 4.62 4.13 -6.49
C ASN A 167 4.67 2.60 -6.64
N ILE A 168 4.36 1.88 -5.57
CA ILE A 168 4.39 0.41 -5.51
C ILE A 168 2.97 -0.13 -5.38
N ASN A 169 2.70 -1.28 -5.99
CA ASN A 169 1.45 -1.99 -5.74
C ASN A 169 1.42 -2.49 -4.28
N ALA A 170 0.36 -2.14 -3.54
CA ALA A 170 0.26 -2.44 -2.12
C ALA A 170 0.14 -3.95 -1.81
N ASP A 171 -0.42 -4.73 -2.73
CA ASP A 171 -0.52 -6.19 -2.57
C ASP A 171 0.86 -6.83 -2.70
N THR A 172 1.63 -6.41 -3.71
CA THR A 172 3.02 -6.82 -3.91
C THR A 172 3.91 -6.40 -2.72
N LEU A 173 3.69 -5.19 -2.17
CA LEU A 173 4.39 -4.73 -0.98
C LEU A 173 4.08 -5.61 0.24
N ALA A 174 2.80 -5.93 0.46
CA ALA A 174 2.37 -6.77 1.57
C ALA A 174 2.94 -8.20 1.47
N GLU A 175 2.97 -8.78 0.27
CA GLU A 175 3.57 -10.07 -0.01
C GLU A 175 5.08 -10.07 0.28
N ALA A 176 5.81 -9.07 -0.22
CA ALA A 176 7.25 -8.94 -0.02
C ALA A 176 7.59 -8.78 1.48
N LEU A 177 6.84 -7.97 2.21
CA LEU A 177 6.99 -7.81 3.65
C LEU A 177 6.65 -9.09 4.42
N ALA A 178 5.56 -9.78 4.07
CA ALA A 178 5.19 -11.03 4.70
C ALA A 178 6.28 -12.09 4.53
N THR A 179 6.88 -12.16 3.35
CA THR A 179 7.99 -13.07 3.04
C THR A 179 9.24 -12.72 3.84
N ALA A 180 9.66 -11.44 3.83
CA ALA A 180 10.85 -10.98 4.54
C ALA A 180 10.75 -11.14 6.06
N LEU A 181 9.55 -10.93 6.62
CA LEU A 181 9.25 -11.08 8.05
C LEU A 181 8.92 -12.53 8.46
N ARG A 182 8.89 -13.46 7.52
CA ARG A 182 8.42 -14.85 7.73
C ARG A 182 7.08 -14.86 8.48
N ALA A 183 6.15 -14.04 7.99
CA ALA A 183 4.86 -13.85 8.63
C ALA A 183 4.06 -15.16 8.66
N GLN A 184 3.39 -15.41 9.78
CA GLN A 184 2.50 -16.56 9.94
C GLN A 184 1.22 -16.43 9.12
N LYS A 185 0.78 -15.18 8.90
CA LYS A 185 -0.41 -14.86 8.10
C LYS A 185 -0.19 -13.59 7.28
N LEU A 186 -0.67 -13.64 6.03
CA LEU A 186 -0.89 -12.48 5.18
C LEU A 186 -2.40 -12.40 4.93
N ILE A 187 -3.00 -11.27 5.34
CA ILE A 187 -4.44 -11.05 5.31
C ILE A 187 -4.72 -9.86 4.41
N PHE A 188 -5.55 -10.06 3.39
CA PHE A 188 -6.04 -9.00 2.52
C PHE A 188 -7.47 -8.64 2.91
N LEU A 189 -7.66 -7.40 3.39
CA LEU A 189 -8.98 -6.80 3.56
C LEU A 189 -9.28 -5.94 2.35
N THR A 190 -10.26 -6.35 1.57
CA THR A 190 -10.62 -5.76 0.27
C THR A 190 -12.13 -5.68 0.14
N GLY A 191 -12.63 -4.81 -0.75
CA GLY A 191 -14.06 -4.75 -1.09
C GLY A 191 -14.54 -5.91 -1.96
N ALA A 192 -13.61 -6.72 -2.52
CA ALA A 192 -13.97 -7.90 -3.28
C ALA A 192 -14.44 -9.04 -2.37
N PRO A 193 -15.42 -9.85 -2.79
CA PRO A 193 -15.94 -10.96 -1.97
C PRO A 193 -14.95 -12.11 -1.78
N GLY A 194 -13.84 -12.11 -2.49
CA GLY A 194 -12.78 -13.13 -2.39
C GLY A 194 -12.10 -13.40 -3.73
N VAL A 195 -11.37 -14.49 -3.79
CA VAL A 195 -10.82 -15.00 -5.05
C VAL A 195 -11.92 -15.78 -5.76
N LEU A 196 -12.39 -15.25 -6.87
CA LEU A 196 -13.47 -15.83 -7.66
C LEU A 196 -12.89 -16.77 -8.71
N ARG A 197 -13.61 -17.87 -9.02
CA ARG A 197 -13.25 -18.78 -10.11
C ARG A 197 -13.54 -18.13 -11.46
N ASP A 198 -14.63 -17.37 -11.55
CA ASP A 198 -14.99 -16.52 -12.69
C ASP A 198 -15.53 -15.18 -12.13
N VAL A 199 -15.02 -14.06 -12.65
CA VAL A 199 -15.46 -12.70 -12.23
C VAL A 199 -16.94 -12.46 -12.53
N ARG A 200 -17.51 -13.18 -13.51
CA ARG A 200 -18.92 -13.06 -13.95
C ARG A 200 -19.85 -13.95 -13.14
N ASP A 201 -19.33 -14.85 -12.31
CA ASP A 201 -20.07 -15.75 -11.44
C ASP A 201 -19.52 -15.60 -10.01
N PRO A 202 -19.98 -14.55 -9.25
CA PRO A 202 -19.49 -14.23 -7.92
C PRO A 202 -19.98 -15.15 -6.81
#